data_bb03724e14cebd9ac5fd4d09ac4c0557
#
_entry.id   bb03724e14cebd9ac5fd4d09ac4c0557
#
_cell.length_a   1.000
_cell.length_b   1.000
_cell.length_c   1.000
_cell.angle_alpha   90.00
_cell.angle_beta   90.00
_cell.angle_gamma   90.00
#
_symmetry.space_group_name_H-M   'P 1'
#
loop_
_entity.id
_entity.type
_entity.pdbx_description
1 polymer ?
#
loop_
_entity_poly.entity_id
_entity_poly.type
_entity_poly.pdbx_seq_one_letter_code
_entity_poly.pdbx_strand_id
1 'polypeptide(L)'
;MELRDYISVIVARKWVIIGVTALVVVAALVFSLLQDPVYESRVMILADINRAGESASDSLFSMAFNDPDTFIQTQAEIIGTKTLARSVYDRLEYNYEELAYAEEEGEEVFIPASVPSPEELMGNVKVERSQNTNVFEIAVTNGDPLLARDITQAYADEYILDRQLASIKQISDARKEVWNRITELETQISDLAQEIKQYTKENIPPELEAEASQAVSLWATLYEKYMSLRIAEALEQRGLEVIEVAEAGVKVSPRTTRNVVLAFFLGLILGVGMAFLVDYLDDTLKTREDFERGYGTTIIGEIARTTPVGEEEREIIYFTRPDSPAAEGFRNLRTNVQFLNLDGGTRLIMATSSSPEEGKTSVAINLGAALSEMGRKVLVVEADLRRPVLDKLVTEKPRKGITDVIMGSSSLEDAVTETNHENLYVLMSGPKPPNPAELVSSQAMQKLLAELKQRYEYVIVDAPPVLAVSDAIAMAPMVDGVLVVASHNIATRDGARHTMELLGKVETRILGVVINNVEMAGRYGYGYRYGYYAPYQYSYGEAEGAGKSGRRGRK
;
A
#
# COMPACT_ATOMS: atom_id res chain seq x y z
N MET A 1 -18.81 5.66 15.82
CA MET A 1 -18.60 5.37 14.39
C MET A 1 -19.27 4.05 14.08
N GLU A 2 -20.22 4.05 13.17
CA GLU A 2 -20.89 2.84 12.72
C GLU A 2 -20.04 2.18 11.61
N LEU A 3 -20.26 0.87 11.35
CA LEU A 3 -19.53 0.13 10.29
C LEU A 3 -19.63 0.82 8.90
N ARG A 4 -20.72 1.55 8.68
CA ARG A 4 -20.95 2.34 7.46
C ARG A 4 -19.97 3.49 7.27
N ASP A 5 -19.50 4.10 8.37
CA ASP A 5 -18.57 5.22 8.33
C ASP A 5 -17.20 4.76 7.80
N TYR A 6 -16.75 3.57 8.23
CA TYR A 6 -15.49 3.00 7.74
C TYR A 6 -15.54 2.67 6.25
N ILE A 7 -16.66 2.12 5.77
CA ILE A 7 -16.84 1.80 4.34
C ILE A 7 -16.88 3.09 3.50
N SER A 8 -17.53 4.14 4.01
CA SER A 8 -17.62 5.43 3.31
C SER A 8 -16.24 6.07 3.11
N VAL A 9 -15.35 6.01 4.11
CA VAL A 9 -13.96 6.51 4.01
C VAL A 9 -13.18 5.74 2.95
N ILE A 10 -13.26 4.40 2.97
CA ILE A 10 -12.57 3.54 1.99
C ILE A 10 -13.02 3.88 0.56
N VAL A 11 -14.32 4.04 0.34
CA VAL A 11 -14.87 4.37 -0.98
C VAL A 11 -14.50 5.79 -1.42
N ALA A 12 -14.59 6.77 -0.50
CA ALA A 12 -14.25 8.17 -0.77
C ALA A 12 -12.75 8.35 -1.10
N ARG A 13 -11.88 7.60 -0.41
CA ARG A 13 -10.42 7.71 -0.55
C ARG A 13 -9.79 6.55 -1.34
N LYS A 14 -10.57 5.83 -2.16
CA LYS A 14 -10.09 4.67 -2.96
C LYS A 14 -8.85 4.96 -3.78
N TRP A 15 -8.71 6.17 -4.33
CA TRP A 15 -7.54 6.56 -5.12
C TRP A 15 -6.26 6.68 -4.29
N VAL A 16 -6.37 7.05 -3.02
CA VAL A 16 -5.24 7.05 -2.08
C VAL A 16 -4.79 5.62 -1.82
N ILE A 17 -5.74 4.71 -1.58
CA ILE A 17 -5.46 3.28 -1.35
C ILE A 17 -4.76 2.68 -2.57
N ILE A 18 -5.33 2.88 -3.76
CA ILE A 18 -4.76 2.38 -5.02
C ILE A 18 -3.37 2.97 -5.26
N GLY A 19 -3.19 4.28 -5.06
CA GLY A 19 -1.92 4.96 -5.27
C GLY A 19 -0.81 4.46 -4.35
N VAL A 20 -1.08 4.31 -3.05
CA VAL A 20 -0.11 3.78 -2.07
C VAL A 20 0.21 2.32 -2.37
N THR A 21 -0.82 1.49 -2.64
CA THR A 21 -0.63 0.07 -2.99
C THR A 21 0.22 -0.07 -4.25
N ALA A 22 -0.08 0.67 -5.30
CA ALA A 22 0.68 0.65 -6.55
C ALA A 22 2.14 1.09 -6.33
N LEU A 23 2.38 2.13 -5.52
CA LEU A 23 3.73 2.60 -5.19
C LEU A 23 4.56 1.50 -4.50
N VAL A 24 3.98 0.83 -3.50
CA VAL A 24 4.66 -0.25 -2.75
C VAL A 24 4.96 -1.44 -3.66
N VAL A 25 4.01 -1.83 -4.51
CA VAL A 25 4.17 -2.93 -5.47
C VAL A 25 5.25 -2.61 -6.50
N VAL A 26 5.25 -1.41 -7.07
CA VAL A 26 6.26 -0.98 -8.04
C VAL A 26 7.64 -0.92 -7.39
N ALA A 27 7.75 -0.39 -6.18
CA ALA A 27 9.01 -0.36 -5.44
C ALA A 27 9.56 -1.78 -5.18
N ALA A 28 8.71 -2.71 -4.76
CA ALA A 28 9.10 -4.11 -4.56
C ALA A 28 9.49 -4.82 -5.86
N LEU A 29 8.78 -4.54 -6.96
CA LEU A 29 9.11 -5.07 -8.29
C LEU A 29 10.49 -4.56 -8.75
N VAL A 30 10.72 -3.25 -8.69
CA VAL A 30 12.00 -2.63 -9.06
C VAL A 30 13.12 -3.19 -8.21
N PHE A 31 12.94 -3.25 -6.89
CA PHE A 31 13.93 -3.84 -5.98
C PHE A 31 14.23 -5.30 -6.33
N SER A 32 13.20 -6.10 -6.61
CA SER A 32 13.36 -7.52 -6.99
C SER A 32 14.01 -7.71 -8.35
N LEU A 33 13.85 -6.76 -9.29
CA LEU A 33 14.49 -6.82 -10.62
C LEU A 33 15.96 -6.34 -10.59
N LEU A 34 16.30 -5.44 -9.67
CA LEU A 34 17.66 -4.94 -9.47
C LEU A 34 18.55 -5.90 -8.65
N GLN A 35 17.93 -6.87 -7.98
CA GLN A 35 18.66 -7.86 -7.20
C GLN A 35 19.28 -8.92 -8.12
N ASP A 36 20.56 -9.22 -7.94
CA ASP A 36 21.25 -10.23 -8.70
C ASP A 36 20.58 -11.61 -8.55
N PRO A 37 20.42 -12.35 -9.66
CA PRO A 37 19.85 -13.69 -9.60
C PRO A 37 20.79 -14.66 -8.91
N VAL A 38 20.22 -15.54 -8.08
CA VAL A 38 20.95 -16.64 -7.45
C VAL A 38 20.34 -17.95 -7.94
N TYR A 39 21.20 -18.82 -8.42
CA TYR A 39 20.85 -20.14 -8.93
C TYR A 39 21.32 -21.21 -7.96
N GLU A 40 20.54 -22.26 -7.80
CA GLU A 40 20.85 -23.41 -6.96
C GLU A 40 20.90 -24.67 -7.82
N SER A 41 22.01 -25.37 -7.75
CA SER A 41 22.20 -26.70 -8.33
C SER A 41 22.22 -27.74 -7.22
N ARG A 42 21.79 -28.95 -7.51
CA ARG A 42 21.69 -30.06 -6.56
C ARG A 42 22.27 -31.33 -7.16
N VAL A 43 22.86 -32.15 -6.29
CA VAL A 43 23.29 -33.51 -6.60
C VAL A 43 22.77 -34.45 -5.51
N MET A 44 22.33 -35.63 -5.90
CA MET A 44 21.83 -36.63 -4.95
C MET A 44 22.83 -37.76 -4.80
N ILE A 45 23.18 -38.07 -3.55
CA ILE A 45 24.12 -39.13 -3.20
C ILE A 45 23.40 -40.19 -2.32
N LEU A 46 23.48 -41.43 -2.77
CA LEU A 46 23.03 -42.60 -1.99
C LEU A 46 24.18 -43.13 -1.11
N ALA A 47 23.90 -43.23 0.19
CA ALA A 47 24.74 -44.03 1.06
C ALA A 47 24.24 -45.50 1.06
N ASP A 48 24.85 -46.36 0.28
CA ASP A 48 24.46 -47.81 0.18
C ASP A 48 24.94 -48.59 1.40
N ILE A 49 24.09 -48.61 2.41
CA ILE A 49 24.31 -49.23 3.71
C ILE A 49 24.27 -50.75 3.60
N ASN A 50 23.56 -51.33 2.64
CA ASN A 50 23.35 -52.77 2.51
C ASN A 50 24.56 -53.48 1.88
N ARG A 51 25.44 -52.78 1.19
CA ARG A 51 26.67 -53.36 0.61
C ARG A 51 27.89 -53.31 1.54
N ALA A 52 27.84 -52.52 2.59
CA ALA A 52 28.81 -52.60 3.71
C ALA A 52 28.61 -53.86 4.55
N GLY A 53 27.92 -54.87 4.01
CA GLY A 53 27.48 -56.05 4.66
C GLY A 53 28.59 -56.86 5.28
N GLU A 54 28.24 -57.43 6.47
CA GLU A 54 28.87 -58.55 7.17
C GLU A 54 30.30 -58.39 7.70
N SER A 55 31.05 -57.38 7.33
CA SER A 55 32.34 -57.08 7.95
C SER A 55 32.16 -56.11 9.10
N ALA A 56 32.06 -56.63 10.30
CA ALA A 56 31.76 -56.02 11.59
C ALA A 56 32.71 -54.88 12.05
N SER A 57 33.18 -54.03 11.22
CA SER A 57 34.08 -52.93 11.59
C SER A 57 33.63 -51.52 11.17
N ASP A 58 32.44 -51.34 10.54
CA ASP A 58 32.06 -50.03 10.08
C ASP A 58 31.14 -49.30 11.05
N SER A 59 31.77 -48.69 12.05
CA SER A 59 31.07 -47.83 13.04
C SER A 59 30.38 -46.61 12.41
N LEU A 60 30.84 -46.15 11.23
CA LEU A 60 30.26 -45.03 10.51
C LEU A 60 28.89 -45.39 9.88
N PHE A 61 28.79 -46.57 9.26
CA PHE A 61 27.53 -47.04 8.68
C PHE A 61 26.53 -47.54 9.74
N SER A 62 27.02 -48.06 10.88
CA SER A 62 26.14 -48.44 12.00
C SER A 62 25.43 -47.22 12.63
N MET A 63 26.05 -46.03 12.60
CA MET A 63 25.40 -44.77 13.01
C MET A 63 24.25 -44.39 12.08
N ALA A 64 24.40 -44.60 10.77
CA ALA A 64 23.33 -44.31 9.82
C ALA A 64 22.06 -45.13 10.03
N PHE A 65 22.19 -46.34 10.57
CA PHE A 65 21.04 -47.19 10.93
C PHE A 65 20.35 -46.77 12.23
N ASN A 66 21.12 -46.33 13.22
CA ASN A 66 20.58 -46.02 14.54
C ASN A 66 20.09 -44.59 14.69
N ASP A 67 20.71 -43.63 13.99
CA ASP A 67 20.34 -42.24 13.99
C ASP A 67 20.72 -41.58 12.66
N PRO A 68 19.84 -41.65 11.64
CA PRO A 68 20.09 -41.08 10.33
C PRO A 68 20.30 -39.57 10.33
N ASP A 69 19.73 -38.85 11.27
CA ASP A 69 19.87 -37.39 11.35
C ASP A 69 21.27 -37.02 11.84
N THR A 70 21.81 -37.69 12.84
CA THR A 70 23.21 -37.53 13.27
C THR A 70 24.20 -37.91 12.16
N PHE A 71 23.92 -38.97 11.38
CA PHE A 71 24.75 -39.32 10.24
C PHE A 71 24.85 -38.17 9.24
N ILE A 72 23.70 -37.65 8.81
CA ILE A 72 23.68 -36.57 7.81
C ILE A 72 24.29 -35.28 8.34
N GLN A 73 24.05 -34.95 9.61
CA GLN A 73 24.70 -33.81 10.25
C GLN A 73 26.23 -33.96 10.21
N THR A 74 26.73 -35.16 10.47
CA THR A 74 28.16 -35.46 10.36
C THR A 74 28.67 -35.32 8.93
N GLN A 75 27.91 -35.81 7.94
CA GLN A 75 28.30 -35.63 6.54
C GLN A 75 28.29 -34.14 6.13
N ALA A 76 27.29 -33.38 6.59
CA ALA A 76 27.21 -31.93 6.35
C ALA A 76 28.42 -31.17 6.95
N GLU A 77 28.84 -31.55 8.16
CA GLU A 77 30.05 -30.98 8.76
C GLU A 77 31.31 -31.31 7.95
N ILE A 78 31.44 -32.54 7.46
CA ILE A 78 32.58 -32.96 6.61
C ILE A 78 32.59 -32.18 5.30
N ILE A 79 31.43 -32.08 4.63
CA ILE A 79 31.28 -31.36 3.36
C ILE A 79 31.55 -29.86 3.55
N GLY A 80 31.17 -29.28 4.68
CA GLY A 80 31.44 -27.90 5.07
C GLY A 80 32.87 -27.61 5.53
N THR A 81 33.80 -28.59 5.50
CA THR A 81 35.20 -28.36 5.94
C THR A 81 36.01 -27.54 4.92
N LYS A 82 36.93 -26.74 5.46
CA LYS A 82 37.88 -25.98 4.64
C LYS A 82 38.75 -26.89 3.77
N THR A 83 39.06 -28.11 4.26
CA THR A 83 39.88 -29.09 3.54
C THR A 83 39.16 -29.54 2.27
N LEU A 84 37.88 -29.94 2.38
CA LEU A 84 37.12 -30.36 1.20
C LEU A 84 36.88 -29.19 0.24
N ALA A 85 36.52 -28.02 0.76
CA ALA A 85 36.36 -26.82 -0.08
C ALA A 85 37.64 -26.46 -0.85
N ARG A 86 38.81 -26.70 -0.25
CA ARG A 86 40.08 -26.52 -0.93
C ARG A 86 40.29 -27.54 -2.07
N SER A 87 39.99 -28.82 -1.82
CA SER A 87 40.06 -29.84 -2.87
C SER A 87 39.13 -29.55 -4.03
N VAL A 88 37.90 -29.08 -3.71
CA VAL A 88 36.94 -28.65 -4.73
C VAL A 88 37.46 -27.47 -5.53
N TYR A 89 38.06 -26.48 -4.87
CA TYR A 89 38.69 -25.34 -5.54
C TYR A 89 39.81 -25.78 -6.49
N ASP A 90 40.73 -26.58 -6.00
CA ASP A 90 41.89 -27.06 -6.77
C ASP A 90 41.44 -27.92 -7.98
N ARG A 91 40.37 -28.72 -7.83
CA ARG A 91 39.76 -29.48 -8.94
C ARG A 91 39.10 -28.57 -9.98
N LEU A 92 38.33 -27.57 -9.54
CA LEU A 92 37.69 -26.64 -10.48
C LEU A 92 38.72 -25.79 -11.23
N GLU A 93 39.74 -25.30 -10.54
CA GLU A 93 40.85 -24.55 -11.16
C GLU A 93 41.54 -25.39 -12.22
N TYR A 94 41.87 -26.65 -11.91
CA TYR A 94 42.48 -27.57 -12.88
C TYR A 94 41.55 -27.85 -14.08
N ASN A 95 40.30 -28.14 -13.86
CA ASN A 95 39.35 -28.43 -14.92
C ASN A 95 39.15 -27.22 -15.85
N TYR A 96 39.08 -26.00 -15.32
CA TYR A 96 38.93 -24.81 -16.14
C TYR A 96 40.23 -24.41 -16.87
N GLU A 97 41.39 -24.68 -16.31
CA GLU A 97 42.64 -24.54 -17.03
C GLU A 97 42.71 -25.51 -18.24
N GLU A 98 42.30 -26.78 -18.09
CA GLU A 98 42.22 -27.75 -19.19
C GLU A 98 41.21 -27.32 -20.26
N LEU A 99 40.03 -26.81 -19.86
CA LEU A 99 39.01 -26.30 -20.78
C LEU A 99 39.46 -25.03 -21.51
N ALA A 100 40.29 -24.19 -20.91
CA ALA A 100 40.85 -23.01 -21.57
C ALA A 100 41.76 -23.38 -22.73
N TYR A 101 42.50 -24.49 -22.65
CA TYR A 101 43.27 -25.01 -23.78
C TYR A 101 42.34 -25.53 -24.88
N ALA A 102 41.20 -26.17 -24.56
CA ALA A 102 40.22 -26.64 -25.54
C ALA A 102 39.52 -25.48 -26.27
N GLU A 103 39.25 -24.37 -25.60
CA GLU A 103 38.69 -23.17 -26.23
C GLU A 103 39.66 -22.55 -27.24
N GLU A 104 40.98 -22.56 -26.96
CA GLU A 104 42.00 -22.13 -27.92
C GLU A 104 42.02 -22.99 -29.18
N GLU A 105 41.56 -24.25 -29.11
CA GLU A 105 41.43 -25.16 -30.26
C GLU A 105 40.11 -24.97 -31.03
N GLY A 106 39.18 -24.07 -30.56
CA GLY A 106 37.97 -23.66 -31.27
C GLY A 106 36.68 -24.35 -30.81
N GLU A 107 36.67 -24.98 -29.67
CA GLU A 107 35.46 -25.49 -29.01
C GLU A 107 34.81 -24.41 -28.16
N GLU A 108 33.47 -24.24 -28.27
CA GLU A 108 32.70 -23.36 -27.37
C GLU A 108 32.54 -24.04 -26.00
N VAL A 109 33.30 -23.59 -25.00
CA VAL A 109 33.27 -24.13 -23.65
C VAL A 109 32.93 -23.01 -22.64
N PHE A 110 32.14 -23.33 -21.63
CA PHE A 110 31.89 -22.39 -20.55
C PHE A 110 33.09 -22.32 -19.61
N ILE A 111 33.68 -21.13 -19.48
CA ILE A 111 34.75 -20.84 -18.53
C ILE A 111 34.28 -19.64 -17.67
N PRO A 112 34.13 -19.80 -16.34
CA PRO A 112 33.75 -18.71 -15.46
C PRO A 112 34.89 -17.68 -15.36
N ALA A 113 34.54 -16.43 -15.09
CA ALA A 113 35.50 -15.34 -14.91
C ALA A 113 36.47 -15.57 -13.74
N SER A 114 36.04 -16.30 -12.72
CA SER A 114 36.86 -16.73 -11.57
C SER A 114 36.20 -17.89 -10.83
N VAL A 115 37.03 -18.78 -10.29
CA VAL A 115 36.56 -19.81 -9.34
C VAL A 115 36.38 -19.16 -7.97
N PRO A 116 35.24 -19.37 -7.28
CA PRO A 116 35.02 -18.83 -5.93
C PRO A 116 36.05 -19.36 -4.94
N SER A 117 36.49 -18.51 -4.00
CA SER A 117 37.48 -18.91 -2.99
C SER A 117 36.95 -20.05 -2.10
N PRO A 118 37.83 -20.83 -1.46
CA PRO A 118 37.40 -21.89 -0.54
C PRO A 118 36.46 -21.42 0.57
N GLU A 119 36.62 -20.19 1.05
CA GLU A 119 35.74 -19.58 2.04
C GLU A 119 34.34 -19.31 1.48
N GLU A 120 34.23 -18.84 0.24
CA GLU A 120 32.96 -18.61 -0.46
C GLU A 120 32.26 -19.93 -0.78
N LEU A 121 33.02 -20.95 -1.22
CA LEU A 121 32.51 -22.30 -1.47
C LEU A 121 31.85 -22.88 -0.21
N MET A 122 32.49 -22.76 0.96
CA MET A 122 31.94 -23.20 2.25
C MET A 122 30.65 -22.47 2.62
N GLY A 123 30.55 -21.16 2.32
CA GLY A 123 29.38 -20.35 2.62
C GLY A 123 28.15 -20.68 1.76
N ASN A 124 28.36 -21.23 0.57
CA ASN A 124 27.35 -21.45 -0.44
C ASN A 124 26.86 -22.90 -0.55
N VAL A 125 27.50 -23.85 0.15
CA VAL A 125 27.12 -25.25 0.18
C VAL A 125 26.15 -25.57 1.31
N LYS A 126 25.11 -26.35 1.03
CA LYS A 126 24.16 -26.89 1.99
C LYS A 126 23.98 -28.38 1.74
N VAL A 127 23.80 -29.13 2.82
CA VAL A 127 23.49 -30.54 2.76
C VAL A 127 22.16 -30.80 3.43
N GLU A 128 21.23 -31.39 2.69
CA GLU A 128 19.89 -31.69 3.16
C GLU A 128 19.58 -33.18 2.95
N ARG A 129 18.78 -33.76 3.84
CA ARG A 129 18.33 -35.14 3.72
C ARG A 129 17.09 -35.23 2.84
N SER A 130 17.05 -36.15 1.90
CA SER A 130 15.79 -36.54 1.27
C SER A 130 14.96 -37.35 2.26
N GLN A 131 13.68 -36.96 2.45
CA GLN A 131 12.82 -37.49 3.53
C GLN A 131 12.79 -39.02 3.59
N ASN A 132 13.11 -39.56 4.78
CA ASN A 132 13.04 -40.99 5.12
C ASN A 132 13.86 -41.95 4.23
N THR A 133 14.91 -41.48 3.62
CA THR A 133 15.81 -42.28 2.77
C THR A 133 17.25 -42.17 3.23
N ASN A 134 18.11 -43.03 2.70
CA ASN A 134 19.57 -42.94 2.85
C ASN A 134 20.21 -42.04 1.78
N VAL A 135 19.40 -41.17 1.17
CA VAL A 135 19.84 -40.21 0.18
C VAL A 135 19.98 -38.86 0.83
N PHE A 136 21.06 -38.17 0.55
CA PHE A 136 21.23 -36.78 0.89
C PHE A 136 21.57 -35.95 -0.36
N GLU A 137 21.18 -34.70 -0.30
CA GLU A 137 21.39 -33.74 -1.38
C GLU A 137 22.49 -32.76 -0.97
N ILE A 138 23.42 -32.51 -1.86
CA ILE A 138 24.34 -31.38 -1.76
C ILE A 138 23.78 -30.30 -2.68
N ALA A 139 23.44 -29.15 -2.13
CA ALA A 139 22.94 -28.01 -2.86
C ALA A 139 23.96 -26.85 -2.78
N VAL A 140 24.28 -26.26 -3.92
CA VAL A 140 25.19 -25.11 -4.00
C VAL A 140 24.48 -23.96 -4.69
N THR A 141 24.64 -22.76 -4.13
CA THR A 141 24.09 -21.52 -4.70
C THR A 141 25.20 -20.68 -5.32
N ASN A 142 24.94 -20.16 -6.54
CA ASN A 142 25.86 -19.25 -7.22
C ASN A 142 25.10 -18.25 -8.11
N GLY A 143 25.75 -17.15 -8.52
CA GLY A 143 25.22 -16.17 -9.46
C GLY A 143 25.13 -16.68 -10.90
N ASP A 144 25.89 -17.72 -11.25
CA ASP A 144 25.89 -18.36 -12.55
C ASP A 144 25.34 -19.79 -12.47
N PRO A 145 24.36 -20.19 -13.30
CA PRO A 145 23.74 -21.51 -13.26
C PRO A 145 24.66 -22.65 -13.63
N LEU A 146 25.64 -22.42 -14.57
CA LEU A 146 26.58 -23.45 -14.98
C LEU A 146 27.67 -23.61 -13.93
N LEU A 147 28.17 -22.51 -13.37
CA LEU A 147 29.15 -22.58 -12.30
C LEU A 147 28.53 -23.23 -11.02
N ALA A 148 27.26 -22.97 -10.74
CA ALA A 148 26.56 -23.66 -9.65
C ALA A 148 26.55 -25.19 -9.86
N ARG A 149 26.28 -25.66 -11.10
CA ARG A 149 26.36 -27.09 -11.48
C ARG A 149 27.75 -27.65 -11.25
N ASP A 150 28.76 -26.97 -11.77
CA ASP A 150 30.14 -27.48 -11.76
C ASP A 150 30.69 -27.55 -10.32
N ILE A 151 30.39 -26.55 -9.49
CA ILE A 151 30.73 -26.57 -8.06
C ILE A 151 30.01 -27.72 -7.36
N THR A 152 28.71 -27.91 -7.62
CA THR A 152 27.90 -28.97 -6.98
C THR A 152 28.45 -30.35 -7.34
N GLN A 153 28.79 -30.58 -8.62
CA GLN A 153 29.37 -31.84 -9.08
C GLN A 153 30.76 -32.05 -8.48
N ALA A 154 31.59 -31.01 -8.44
CA ALA A 154 32.92 -31.09 -7.84
C ALA A 154 32.86 -31.45 -6.33
N TYR A 155 31.89 -30.88 -5.59
CA TYR A 155 31.67 -31.27 -4.20
C TYR A 155 31.31 -32.75 -4.06
N ALA A 156 30.42 -33.26 -4.92
CA ALA A 156 30.03 -34.67 -4.87
C ALA A 156 31.25 -35.59 -5.18
N ASP A 157 31.97 -35.27 -6.22
CA ASP A 157 33.11 -36.07 -6.64
C ASP A 157 34.24 -36.06 -5.60
N GLU A 158 34.63 -34.89 -5.10
CA GLU A 158 35.68 -34.76 -4.07
C GLU A 158 35.26 -35.36 -2.73
N TYR A 159 34.01 -35.22 -2.35
CA TYR A 159 33.48 -35.85 -1.13
C TYR A 159 33.56 -37.40 -1.23
N ILE A 160 33.11 -37.98 -2.35
CA ILE A 160 33.14 -39.41 -2.56
C ILE A 160 34.60 -39.91 -2.56
N LEU A 161 35.50 -39.20 -3.25
CA LEU A 161 36.91 -39.52 -3.28
C LEU A 161 37.55 -39.49 -1.88
N ASP A 162 37.28 -38.42 -1.12
CA ASP A 162 37.79 -38.27 0.25
C ASP A 162 37.32 -39.40 1.16
N ARG A 163 36.03 -39.77 1.07
CA ARG A 163 35.48 -40.90 1.85
C ARG A 163 36.05 -42.23 1.45
N GLN A 164 36.23 -42.50 0.16
CA GLN A 164 36.85 -43.72 -0.33
C GLN A 164 38.29 -43.82 0.15
N LEU A 165 39.08 -42.78 0.04
CA LEU A 165 40.48 -42.77 0.50
C LEU A 165 40.57 -42.93 2.03
N ALA A 166 39.69 -42.33 2.80
CA ALA A 166 39.64 -42.46 4.24
C ALA A 166 39.31 -43.91 4.65
N SER A 167 38.33 -44.55 4.01
CA SER A 167 37.92 -45.94 4.27
C SER A 167 39.04 -46.92 3.88
N ILE A 168 39.62 -46.79 2.67
CA ILE A 168 40.76 -47.64 2.24
C ILE A 168 41.91 -47.50 3.23
N LYS A 169 42.25 -46.29 3.68
CA LYS A 169 43.31 -46.07 4.65
C LYS A 169 43.03 -46.77 5.96
N GLN A 170 41.80 -46.65 6.50
CA GLN A 170 41.38 -47.29 7.75
C GLN A 170 41.48 -48.81 7.66
N ILE A 171 40.98 -49.44 6.57
CA ILE A 171 41.07 -50.88 6.32
C ILE A 171 42.53 -51.34 6.18
N SER A 172 43.33 -50.55 5.43
CA SER A 172 44.76 -50.87 5.27
C SER A 172 45.52 -50.81 6.59
N ASP A 173 45.24 -49.83 7.44
CA ASP A 173 45.87 -49.70 8.76
C ASP A 173 45.45 -50.85 9.68
N ALA A 174 44.15 -51.20 9.73
CA ALA A 174 43.65 -52.37 10.45
C ALA A 174 44.25 -53.67 9.94
N ARG A 175 44.37 -53.85 8.65
CA ARG A 175 45.02 -55.01 8.04
C ARG A 175 46.51 -55.13 8.43
N LYS A 176 47.24 -54.04 8.49
CA LYS A 176 48.64 -54.00 8.93
C LYS A 176 48.77 -54.42 10.39
N GLU A 177 47.87 -53.91 11.26
CA GLU A 177 47.84 -54.23 12.67
C GLU A 177 47.61 -55.75 12.89
N VAL A 178 46.60 -56.31 12.20
CA VAL A 178 46.32 -57.75 12.23
C VAL A 178 47.50 -58.58 11.73
N TRP A 179 48.15 -58.13 10.62
CA TRP A 179 49.32 -58.81 10.09
C TRP A 179 50.48 -58.80 11.07
N ASN A 180 50.79 -57.69 11.72
CA ASN A 180 51.82 -57.61 12.76
C ASN A 180 51.55 -58.63 13.90
N ARG A 181 50.29 -58.73 14.31
CA ARG A 181 49.90 -59.68 15.37
C ARG A 181 50.02 -61.15 14.90
N ILE A 182 49.74 -61.45 13.64
CA ILE A 182 49.94 -62.78 13.08
C ILE A 182 51.45 -63.13 13.10
N THR A 183 52.34 -62.20 12.71
CA THR A 183 53.79 -62.43 12.69
C THR A 183 54.36 -62.68 14.11
N GLU A 184 53.86 -61.94 15.12
CA GLU A 184 54.20 -62.19 16.53
C GLU A 184 53.75 -63.57 16.97
N LEU A 185 52.53 -63.98 16.62
CA LEU A 185 52.02 -65.30 16.94
C LEU A 185 52.76 -66.45 16.23
N GLU A 186 53.15 -66.24 14.96
CA GLU A 186 54.01 -67.23 14.23
C GLU A 186 55.34 -67.47 14.94
N THR A 187 55.92 -66.35 15.44
CA THR A 187 57.15 -66.50 16.27
C THR A 187 56.87 -67.27 17.57
N GLN A 188 55.82 -66.90 18.29
CA GLN A 188 55.41 -67.57 19.52
C GLN A 188 55.09 -69.09 19.28
N ILE A 189 54.36 -69.38 18.21
CA ILE A 189 54.05 -70.79 17.82
C ILE A 189 55.34 -71.53 17.48
N SER A 190 56.31 -70.94 16.80
CA SER A 190 57.61 -71.50 16.48
C SER A 190 58.37 -71.84 17.78
N ASP A 191 58.42 -70.90 18.74
CA ASP A 191 59.09 -71.03 20.00
C ASP A 191 58.44 -72.17 20.85
N LEU A 192 57.12 -72.19 20.98
CA LEU A 192 56.37 -73.24 21.64
C LEU A 192 56.56 -74.61 20.98
N ALA A 193 56.63 -74.67 19.65
CA ALA A 193 56.88 -75.87 18.90
C ALA A 193 58.32 -76.43 19.13
N GLN A 194 59.31 -75.52 19.30
CA GLN A 194 60.69 -75.95 19.69
C GLN A 194 60.73 -76.46 21.11
N GLU A 195 59.98 -75.80 22.02
CA GLU A 195 59.91 -76.27 23.43
C GLU A 195 59.24 -77.63 23.53
N ILE A 196 58.10 -77.83 22.85
CA ILE A 196 57.39 -79.14 22.82
C ILE A 196 58.30 -80.24 22.24
N LYS A 197 59.18 -80.00 21.29
CA LYS A 197 60.12 -80.98 20.74
C LYS A 197 61.14 -81.51 21.76
N GLN A 198 61.36 -80.84 22.86
CA GLN A 198 62.24 -81.27 23.94
C GLN A 198 61.62 -82.37 24.80
N TYR A 199 60.30 -82.58 24.73
CA TYR A 199 59.56 -83.56 25.46
C TYR A 199 59.27 -84.84 24.63
N THR A 200 59.21 -85.99 25.24
CA THR A 200 58.69 -87.17 24.55
C THR A 200 57.18 -87.11 24.44
N LYS A 201 56.55 -87.69 23.42
CA LYS A 201 55.12 -87.60 23.12
C LYS A 201 54.19 -87.93 24.28
N GLU A 202 54.67 -88.75 25.26
CA GLU A 202 53.88 -89.18 26.45
C GLU A 202 54.04 -88.26 27.68
N ASN A 203 54.97 -87.25 27.60
CA ASN A 203 55.34 -86.44 28.75
C ASN A 203 55.31 -84.93 28.48
N ILE A 204 54.52 -84.48 27.51
CA ILE A 204 54.34 -83.03 27.20
C ILE A 204 53.49 -82.44 28.35
N PRO A 205 53.91 -81.32 28.97
CA PRO A 205 53.08 -80.66 29.99
C PRO A 205 51.74 -80.18 29.34
N PRO A 206 50.57 -80.50 29.98
CA PRO A 206 49.26 -80.18 29.47
C PRO A 206 49.06 -78.65 29.24
N GLU A 207 49.74 -77.83 30.05
CA GLU A 207 49.71 -76.38 30.00
C GLU A 207 50.36 -75.89 28.71
N LEU A 208 51.49 -76.47 28.29
CA LEU A 208 52.23 -76.13 27.11
C LEU A 208 51.50 -76.55 25.80
N GLU A 209 50.82 -77.70 25.86
CA GLU A 209 49.97 -78.15 24.74
C GLU A 209 48.74 -77.32 24.59
N ALA A 210 48.13 -76.87 25.70
CA ALA A 210 47.01 -75.97 25.71
C ALA A 210 47.38 -74.55 25.16
N GLU A 211 48.55 -74.00 25.56
CA GLU A 211 49.06 -72.73 25.11
C GLU A 211 49.38 -72.75 23.57
N ALA A 212 50.05 -73.81 23.09
CA ALA A 212 50.30 -73.99 21.68
C ALA A 212 49.00 -74.14 20.90
N SER A 213 48.01 -74.89 21.38
CA SER A 213 46.69 -75.02 20.72
C SER A 213 45.96 -73.69 20.67
N GLN A 214 46.02 -72.96 21.78
CA GLN A 214 45.39 -71.60 21.83
C GLN A 214 46.07 -70.64 20.88
N ALA A 215 47.39 -70.59 20.78
CA ALA A 215 48.14 -69.75 19.88
C ALA A 215 47.80 -70.07 18.41
N VAL A 216 47.74 -71.34 18.01
CA VAL A 216 47.35 -71.81 16.69
C VAL A 216 45.91 -71.43 16.36
N SER A 217 44.99 -71.60 17.30
CA SER A 217 43.60 -71.23 17.14
C SER A 217 43.44 -69.68 16.92
N LEU A 218 44.17 -68.88 17.71
CA LEU A 218 44.19 -67.46 17.61
C LEU A 218 44.81 -67.03 16.27
N TRP A 219 45.90 -67.64 15.82
CA TRP A 219 46.50 -67.40 14.53
C TRP A 219 45.51 -67.65 13.38
N ALA A 220 44.82 -68.76 13.39
CA ALA A 220 43.81 -69.12 12.40
C ALA A 220 42.69 -68.04 12.34
N THR A 221 42.19 -67.61 13.50
CA THR A 221 41.18 -66.54 13.58
C THR A 221 41.66 -65.21 13.05
N LEU A 222 42.91 -64.82 13.40
CA LEU A 222 43.50 -63.60 12.92
C LEU A 222 43.83 -63.67 11.42
N TYR A 223 44.24 -64.84 10.92
CA TYR A 223 44.48 -65.03 9.50
C TYR A 223 43.19 -64.95 8.68
N GLU A 224 42.10 -65.50 9.17
CA GLU A 224 40.77 -65.33 8.57
C GLU A 224 40.37 -63.86 8.57
N LYS A 225 40.56 -63.11 9.67
CA LYS A 225 40.32 -61.67 9.74
C LYS A 225 41.18 -60.89 8.81
N TYR A 226 42.48 -61.22 8.65
CA TYR A 226 43.39 -60.61 7.67
C TYR A 226 42.89 -60.82 6.25
N MET A 227 42.43 -62.02 5.91
CA MET A 227 41.88 -62.31 4.58
C MET A 227 40.58 -61.54 4.33
N SER A 228 39.71 -61.44 5.34
CA SER A 228 38.48 -60.64 5.23
C SER A 228 38.77 -59.15 4.99
N LEU A 229 39.74 -58.58 5.74
CA LEU A 229 40.17 -57.18 5.54
C LEU A 229 40.80 -56.96 4.18
N ARG A 230 41.57 -57.91 3.65
CA ARG A 230 42.18 -57.85 2.30
C ARG A 230 41.12 -57.86 1.20
N ILE A 231 40.05 -58.66 1.39
CA ILE A 231 38.92 -58.69 0.47
C ILE A 231 38.13 -57.37 0.57
N ALA A 232 37.88 -56.87 1.78
CA ALA A 232 37.20 -55.61 2.01
C ALA A 232 37.95 -54.45 1.33
N GLU A 233 39.28 -54.35 1.52
CA GLU A 233 40.10 -53.32 0.86
C GLU A 233 40.01 -53.35 -0.70
N ALA A 234 39.88 -54.55 -1.28
CA ALA A 234 39.73 -54.73 -2.71
C ALA A 234 38.32 -54.43 -3.23
N LEU A 235 37.28 -54.49 -2.38
CA LEU A 235 35.90 -54.29 -2.76
C LEU A 235 35.35 -52.90 -2.39
N GLU A 236 36.10 -52.09 -1.64
CA GLU A 236 35.66 -50.79 -1.03
C GLU A 236 35.34 -49.69 -2.05
N GLN A 237 35.27 -49.96 -3.31
CA GLN A 237 35.01 -48.92 -4.32
C GLN A 237 33.55 -48.43 -4.44
N ARG A 238 32.61 -48.87 -3.55
CA ARG A 238 31.15 -48.69 -3.83
C ARG A 238 30.27 -48.26 -2.67
N GLY A 239 30.78 -47.63 -1.61
CA GLY A 239 29.95 -47.22 -0.46
C GLY A 239 29.06 -45.97 -0.68
N LEU A 240 29.44 -45.11 -1.58
CA LEU A 240 28.70 -43.89 -1.95
C LEU A 240 28.52 -43.85 -3.46
N GLU A 241 27.31 -43.56 -3.94
CA GLU A 241 26.98 -43.51 -5.36
C GLU A 241 26.17 -42.26 -5.68
N VAL A 242 26.54 -41.53 -6.71
CA VAL A 242 25.75 -40.43 -7.25
C VAL A 242 24.56 -41.03 -7.99
N ILE A 243 23.34 -40.74 -7.49
CA ILE A 243 22.09 -41.19 -8.12
C ILE A 243 21.69 -40.22 -9.21
N GLU A 244 21.82 -38.92 -8.92
CA GLU A 244 21.45 -37.84 -9.82
C GLU A 244 22.62 -36.86 -9.90
N VAL A 245 23.10 -36.64 -11.12
CA VAL A 245 24.19 -35.69 -11.38
C VAL A 245 23.70 -34.26 -11.27
N ALA A 246 24.60 -33.36 -10.97
CA ALA A 246 24.28 -31.94 -10.90
C ALA A 246 23.80 -31.38 -12.25
N GLU A 247 22.63 -30.79 -12.28
CA GLU A 247 22.10 -30.06 -13.43
C GLU A 247 22.36 -28.55 -13.31
N ALA A 248 22.21 -27.82 -14.41
CA ALA A 248 22.33 -26.36 -14.40
C ALA A 248 21.42 -25.73 -13.36
N GLY A 249 21.95 -24.80 -12.57
CA GLY A 249 21.26 -24.22 -11.44
C GLY A 249 19.91 -23.60 -11.78
N VAL A 250 18.91 -23.88 -10.97
CA VAL A 250 17.56 -23.29 -11.08
C VAL A 250 17.51 -22.00 -10.26
N LYS A 251 16.90 -20.94 -10.81
CA LYS A 251 16.78 -19.66 -10.13
C LYS A 251 15.95 -19.77 -8.84
N VAL A 252 16.57 -19.52 -7.69
CA VAL A 252 15.92 -19.57 -6.35
C VAL A 252 15.66 -18.19 -5.75
N SER A 253 16.42 -17.17 -6.17
CA SER A 253 16.29 -15.78 -5.73
C SER A 253 16.57 -14.81 -6.89
N PRO A 254 15.94 -13.61 -6.89
CA PRO A 254 14.78 -13.22 -6.09
C PRO A 254 13.49 -13.94 -6.53
N ARG A 255 12.65 -14.28 -5.58
CA ARG A 255 11.30 -14.83 -5.84
C ARG A 255 10.33 -13.68 -6.11
N THR A 256 10.45 -13.05 -7.28
CA THR A 256 9.72 -11.84 -7.67
C THR A 256 8.22 -11.95 -7.44
N THR A 257 7.58 -13.06 -7.83
CA THR A 257 6.14 -13.27 -7.61
C THR A 257 5.75 -13.22 -6.13
N ARG A 258 6.52 -13.89 -5.26
CA ARG A 258 6.26 -13.89 -3.81
C ARG A 258 6.44 -12.49 -3.22
N ASN A 259 7.49 -11.78 -3.63
CA ASN A 259 7.79 -10.43 -3.15
C ASN A 259 6.69 -9.45 -3.57
N VAL A 260 6.20 -9.52 -4.80
CA VAL A 260 5.10 -8.70 -5.31
C VAL A 260 3.79 -8.98 -4.59
N VAL A 261 3.46 -10.25 -4.34
CA VAL A 261 2.25 -10.62 -3.57
C VAL A 261 2.31 -10.09 -2.14
N LEU A 262 3.45 -10.24 -1.46
CA LEU A 262 3.63 -9.69 -0.11
C LEU A 262 3.55 -8.16 -0.10
N ALA A 263 4.17 -7.50 -1.09
CA ALA A 263 4.12 -6.06 -1.26
C ALA A 263 2.69 -5.55 -1.52
N PHE A 264 1.87 -6.31 -2.27
CA PHE A 264 0.47 -5.97 -2.51
C PHE A 264 -0.33 -5.94 -1.20
N PHE A 265 -0.24 -6.97 -0.37
CA PHE A 265 -0.95 -7.01 0.91
C PHE A 265 -0.46 -5.93 1.87
N LEU A 266 0.86 -5.73 1.95
CA LEU A 266 1.45 -4.67 2.77
C LEU A 266 1.00 -3.28 2.28
N GLY A 267 1.04 -3.06 0.97
CA GLY A 267 0.60 -1.82 0.34
C GLY A 267 -0.89 -1.54 0.58
N LEU A 268 -1.73 -2.58 0.55
CA LEU A 268 -3.16 -2.46 0.86
C LEU A 268 -3.39 -2.01 2.31
N ILE A 269 -2.70 -2.62 3.26
CA ILE A 269 -2.80 -2.24 4.69
C ILE A 269 -2.34 -0.79 4.90
N LEU A 270 -1.20 -0.42 4.32
CA LEU A 270 -0.67 0.95 4.40
C LEU A 270 -1.59 1.96 3.69
N GLY A 271 -2.15 1.58 2.53
CA GLY A 271 -3.09 2.39 1.77
C GLY A 271 -4.37 2.68 2.53
N VAL A 272 -4.93 1.67 3.19
CA VAL A 272 -6.12 1.85 4.06
C VAL A 272 -5.77 2.75 5.24
N GLY A 273 -4.65 2.51 5.92
CA GLY A 273 -4.19 3.38 7.01
C GLY A 273 -4.01 4.83 6.58
N MET A 274 -3.40 5.06 5.41
CA MET A 274 -3.23 6.41 4.84
C MET A 274 -4.57 7.06 4.49
N ALA A 275 -5.54 6.29 3.96
CA ALA A 275 -6.88 6.80 3.67
C ALA A 275 -7.58 7.32 4.93
N PHE A 276 -7.49 6.59 6.04
CA PHE A 276 -8.03 7.03 7.33
C PHE A 276 -7.26 8.23 7.90
N LEU A 277 -5.94 8.28 7.73
CA LEU A 277 -5.15 9.42 8.15
C LEU A 277 -5.55 10.70 7.39
N VAL A 278 -5.67 10.61 6.07
CA VAL A 278 -6.10 11.73 5.22
C VAL A 278 -7.53 12.17 5.59
N ASP A 279 -8.44 11.24 5.86
CA ASP A 279 -9.81 11.56 6.27
C ASP A 279 -9.86 12.17 7.68
N TYR A 280 -9.01 11.71 8.58
CA TYR A 280 -8.90 12.29 9.94
C TYR A 280 -8.36 13.73 9.93
N LEU A 281 -7.48 14.05 8.98
CA LEU A 281 -6.93 15.41 8.80
C LEU A 281 -7.86 16.34 8.01
N ASP A 282 -8.92 15.81 7.39
CA ASP A 282 -9.89 16.57 6.61
C ASP A 282 -10.97 17.16 7.53
N ASP A 283 -10.84 18.46 7.85
CA ASP A 283 -11.76 19.20 8.73
C ASP A 283 -12.97 19.81 8.00
N THR A 284 -13.20 19.47 6.72
CA THR A 284 -14.30 20.02 5.93
C THR A 284 -15.67 19.49 6.37
N LEU A 285 -16.67 20.36 6.29
CA LEU A 285 -18.07 20.02 6.57
C LEU A 285 -18.69 19.35 5.34
N LYS A 286 -19.27 18.16 5.54
CA LYS A 286 -19.78 17.32 4.44
C LYS A 286 -21.26 16.98 4.57
N THR A 287 -21.79 16.93 5.77
CA THR A 287 -23.20 16.59 5.99
C THR A 287 -23.95 17.77 6.59
N ARG A 288 -25.27 17.79 6.40
CA ARG A 288 -26.13 18.81 7.01
C ARG A 288 -25.91 18.88 8.53
N GLU A 289 -25.81 17.74 9.18
CA GLU A 289 -25.56 17.62 10.61
C GLU A 289 -24.19 18.19 11.03
N ASP A 290 -23.16 18.07 10.15
CA ASP A 290 -21.86 18.70 10.38
C ASP A 290 -21.97 20.22 10.34
N PHE A 291 -22.72 20.78 9.37
CA PHE A 291 -22.97 22.22 9.29
C PHE A 291 -23.77 22.72 10.50
N GLU A 292 -24.85 22.05 10.88
CA GLU A 292 -25.66 22.42 12.07
C GLU A 292 -24.82 22.42 13.34
N ARG A 293 -23.96 21.40 13.53
CA ARG A 293 -23.04 21.33 14.68
C ARG A 293 -21.90 22.34 14.60
N GLY A 294 -21.31 22.52 13.42
CA GLY A 294 -20.18 23.44 13.22
C GLY A 294 -20.58 24.90 13.46
N TYR A 295 -21.69 25.32 12.92
CA TYR A 295 -22.23 26.69 13.09
C TYR A 295 -23.09 26.87 14.32
N GLY A 296 -23.58 25.80 14.94
CA GLY A 296 -24.44 25.89 16.13
C GLY A 296 -25.78 26.59 15.88
N THR A 297 -26.25 26.62 14.62
CA THR A 297 -27.49 27.29 14.22
C THR A 297 -28.21 26.52 13.12
N THR A 298 -29.45 26.90 12.82
CA THR A 298 -30.34 26.22 11.88
C THR A 298 -29.89 26.45 10.43
N ILE A 299 -29.97 25.39 9.60
CA ILE A 299 -29.82 25.49 8.14
C ILE A 299 -31.17 25.96 7.56
N ILE A 300 -31.17 27.13 6.90
CA ILE A 300 -32.36 27.73 6.31
C ILE A 300 -32.42 27.60 4.79
N GLY A 301 -31.37 27.10 4.15
CA GLY A 301 -31.35 26.85 2.71
C GLY A 301 -30.25 25.91 2.33
N GLU A 302 -30.49 25.14 1.27
CA GLU A 302 -29.51 24.28 0.61
C GLU A 302 -29.60 24.53 -0.88
N ILE A 303 -28.48 24.96 -1.48
CA ILE A 303 -28.40 25.32 -2.89
C ILE A 303 -27.55 24.26 -3.59
N ALA A 304 -28.14 23.61 -4.57
CA ALA A 304 -27.46 22.60 -5.36
C ALA A 304 -26.31 23.20 -6.18
N ARG A 305 -25.24 22.44 -6.33
CA ARG A 305 -24.12 22.82 -7.20
C ARG A 305 -24.57 22.94 -8.65
N THR A 306 -24.27 24.06 -9.26
CA THR A 306 -24.50 24.29 -10.69
C THR A 306 -23.19 24.16 -11.44
N THR A 307 -23.23 23.46 -12.58
CA THR A 307 -22.11 23.45 -13.52
C THR A 307 -22.12 24.76 -14.32
N PRO A 308 -21.02 25.52 -14.37
CA PRO A 308 -20.93 26.68 -15.24
C PRO A 308 -21.15 26.25 -16.70
N VAL A 309 -21.94 27.02 -17.44
CA VAL A 309 -22.10 26.85 -18.90
C VAL A 309 -21.28 27.97 -19.56
N GLY A 310 -20.01 27.68 -19.89
CA GLY A 310 -19.07 28.66 -20.44
C GLY A 310 -18.13 29.26 -19.37
N GLU A 311 -16.93 29.66 -19.75
CA GLU A 311 -15.90 30.17 -18.84
C GLU A 311 -16.14 31.63 -18.36
N GLU A 312 -17.07 32.38 -18.95
CA GLU A 312 -17.20 33.83 -18.73
C GLU A 312 -18.56 34.29 -18.18
N GLU A 313 -19.61 33.47 -18.16
CA GLU A 313 -20.95 33.97 -17.75
C GLU A 313 -21.29 33.56 -16.32
N ARG A 314 -21.10 34.49 -15.38
CA ARG A 314 -21.77 34.46 -14.09
C ARG A 314 -23.22 34.91 -14.31
N GLU A 315 -24.15 33.98 -14.13
CA GLU A 315 -25.58 34.22 -14.39
C GLU A 315 -26.34 34.35 -13.09
N ILE A 316 -27.46 35.10 -13.11
CA ILE A 316 -28.48 34.99 -12.08
C ILE A 316 -29.25 33.70 -12.35
N ILE A 317 -28.79 32.62 -11.72
CA ILE A 317 -29.26 31.22 -11.94
C ILE A 317 -30.78 31.13 -11.80
N TYR A 318 -31.34 31.88 -10.87
CA TYR A 318 -32.78 31.88 -10.59
C TYR A 318 -33.63 32.18 -11.82
N PHE A 319 -33.16 33.09 -12.67
CA PHE A 319 -33.86 33.50 -13.90
C PHE A 319 -33.42 32.71 -15.13
N THR A 320 -32.12 32.43 -15.23
CA THR A 320 -31.57 31.77 -16.42
C THR A 320 -31.83 30.28 -16.47
N ARG A 321 -32.01 29.66 -15.27
CA ARG A 321 -32.26 28.21 -15.12
C ARG A 321 -33.40 27.95 -14.13
N PRO A 322 -34.63 28.39 -14.39
CA PRO A 322 -35.73 28.36 -13.43
C PRO A 322 -36.14 26.93 -12.99
N ASP A 323 -35.90 25.93 -13.85
CA ASP A 323 -36.21 24.52 -13.57
C ASP A 323 -35.05 23.77 -12.90
N SER A 324 -33.95 24.46 -12.58
CA SER A 324 -32.80 23.82 -11.95
C SER A 324 -33.05 23.54 -10.46
N PRO A 325 -32.41 22.49 -9.90
CA PRO A 325 -32.45 22.24 -8.46
C PRO A 325 -31.91 23.41 -7.62
N ALA A 326 -30.99 24.22 -8.18
CA ALA A 326 -30.51 25.41 -7.50
C ALA A 326 -31.58 26.49 -7.42
N ALA A 327 -32.36 26.74 -8.50
CA ALA A 327 -33.47 27.68 -8.49
C ALA A 327 -34.53 27.27 -7.47
N GLU A 328 -34.83 25.97 -7.34
CA GLU A 328 -35.71 25.45 -6.32
C GLU A 328 -35.16 25.66 -4.89
N GLY A 329 -33.85 25.48 -4.71
CA GLY A 329 -33.17 25.83 -3.45
C GLY A 329 -33.35 27.31 -3.06
N PHE A 330 -33.27 28.22 -4.03
CA PHE A 330 -33.54 29.66 -3.80
C PHE A 330 -35.01 29.96 -3.51
N ARG A 331 -36.00 29.27 -4.10
CA ARG A 331 -37.42 29.38 -3.75
C ARG A 331 -37.64 28.97 -2.30
N ASN A 332 -37.04 27.88 -1.85
CA ASN A 332 -37.11 27.41 -0.49
C ASN A 332 -36.44 28.39 0.47
N LEU A 333 -35.24 28.91 0.14
CA LEU A 333 -34.55 29.93 0.94
C LEU A 333 -35.39 31.20 1.06
N ARG A 334 -35.99 31.70 -0.03
CA ARG A 334 -36.96 32.82 -0.01
C ARG A 334 -38.07 32.58 0.96
N THR A 335 -38.73 31.42 0.89
CA THR A 335 -39.84 31.06 1.77
C THR A 335 -39.41 31.09 3.23
N ASN A 336 -38.27 30.54 3.57
CA ASN A 336 -37.75 30.53 4.94
C ASN A 336 -37.40 31.95 5.43
N VAL A 337 -36.79 32.78 4.57
CA VAL A 337 -36.53 34.19 4.92
C VAL A 337 -37.82 34.97 5.15
N GLN A 338 -38.89 34.72 4.40
CA GLN A 338 -40.20 35.32 4.63
C GLN A 338 -40.83 34.90 5.97
N PHE A 339 -40.70 33.63 6.36
CA PHE A 339 -41.15 33.17 7.66
C PHE A 339 -40.40 33.83 8.83
N LEU A 340 -39.10 34.11 8.67
CA LEU A 340 -38.30 34.85 9.65
C LEU A 340 -38.69 36.33 9.75
N ASN A 341 -39.42 36.86 8.76
CA ASN A 341 -39.91 38.24 8.69
C ASN A 341 -41.41 38.40 8.99
N LEU A 342 -42.09 37.43 9.56
CA LEU A 342 -43.52 37.48 9.85
C LEU A 342 -43.91 38.70 10.73
N ASP A 343 -42.99 39.13 11.61
CA ASP A 343 -43.18 40.30 12.47
C ASP A 343 -42.82 41.64 11.77
N GLY A 344 -42.45 41.60 10.48
CA GLY A 344 -42.09 42.78 9.68
C GLY A 344 -40.75 43.44 10.02
N GLY A 345 -39.93 42.83 10.90
CA GLY A 345 -38.69 43.38 11.42
C GLY A 345 -37.42 43.08 10.61
N THR A 346 -37.42 42.02 9.77
CA THR A 346 -36.22 41.55 9.09
C THR A 346 -36.26 41.93 7.61
N ARG A 347 -35.76 43.11 7.24
CA ARG A 347 -35.76 43.65 5.86
C ARG A 347 -34.37 43.92 5.32
N LEU A 348 -33.42 44.26 6.20
CA LEU A 348 -32.02 44.52 5.89
C LEU A 348 -31.20 43.31 6.31
N ILE A 349 -30.82 42.48 5.32
CA ILE A 349 -30.16 41.19 5.53
C ILE A 349 -28.75 41.27 4.99
N MET A 350 -27.76 40.93 5.80
CA MET A 350 -26.37 40.80 5.36
C MET A 350 -26.06 39.34 5.03
N ALA A 351 -25.60 39.10 3.81
CA ALA A 351 -25.03 37.81 3.41
C ALA A 351 -23.50 37.86 3.52
N THR A 352 -22.92 36.97 4.30
CA THR A 352 -21.48 36.82 4.48
C THR A 352 -21.10 35.35 4.51
N SER A 353 -19.81 35.05 4.60
CA SER A 353 -19.29 33.66 4.67
C SER A 353 -18.10 33.56 5.63
N SER A 354 -17.70 32.35 5.96
CA SER A 354 -16.48 32.11 6.75
C SER A 354 -15.25 32.45 5.95
N SER A 355 -15.17 31.94 4.73
CA SER A 355 -14.00 32.01 3.84
C SER A 355 -14.37 32.56 2.45
N PRO A 356 -13.37 32.99 1.65
CA PRO A 356 -13.59 33.31 0.25
C PRO A 356 -14.14 32.12 -0.54
N GLU A 357 -14.83 32.42 -1.67
CA GLU A 357 -15.33 31.43 -2.64
C GLU A 357 -16.45 30.49 -2.14
N GLU A 358 -17.06 30.78 -1.00
CA GLU A 358 -18.23 30.03 -0.49
C GLU A 358 -19.54 30.40 -1.24
N GLY A 359 -19.51 31.40 -2.12
CA GLY A 359 -20.63 31.76 -2.98
C GLY A 359 -21.61 32.78 -2.38
N LYS A 360 -21.18 33.61 -1.41
CA LYS A 360 -21.98 34.64 -0.76
C LYS A 360 -22.70 35.59 -1.73
N THR A 361 -21.95 36.13 -2.72
CA THR A 361 -22.49 37.04 -3.72
C THR A 361 -23.53 36.36 -4.63
N SER A 362 -23.28 35.11 -5.02
CA SER A 362 -24.24 34.32 -5.80
C SER A 362 -25.52 34.07 -5.00
N VAL A 363 -25.40 33.76 -3.72
CA VAL A 363 -26.58 33.58 -2.85
C VAL A 363 -27.32 34.90 -2.66
N ALA A 364 -26.61 36.02 -2.43
CA ALA A 364 -27.21 37.33 -2.25
C ALA A 364 -28.06 37.78 -3.47
N ILE A 365 -27.49 37.71 -4.68
CA ILE A 365 -28.20 38.15 -5.90
C ILE A 365 -29.37 37.21 -6.26
N ASN A 366 -29.18 35.89 -6.15
CA ASN A 366 -30.24 34.93 -6.46
C ASN A 366 -31.38 34.93 -5.43
N LEU A 367 -31.08 35.18 -4.14
CA LEU A 367 -32.13 35.43 -3.12
C LEU A 367 -32.89 36.72 -3.45
N GLY A 368 -32.15 37.78 -3.86
CA GLY A 368 -32.77 39.03 -4.36
C GLY A 368 -33.69 38.78 -5.54
N ALA A 369 -33.26 38.01 -6.50
CA ALA A 369 -34.05 37.59 -7.65
C ALA A 369 -35.31 36.82 -7.24
N ALA A 370 -35.17 35.84 -6.32
CA ALA A 370 -36.31 35.08 -5.83
C ALA A 370 -37.34 35.90 -5.07
N LEU A 371 -36.92 36.94 -4.34
CA LEU A 371 -37.80 37.86 -3.63
C LEU A 371 -38.47 38.85 -4.57
N SER A 372 -37.79 39.36 -5.61
CA SER A 372 -38.33 40.30 -6.58
C SER A 372 -39.44 39.70 -7.44
N GLU A 373 -39.38 38.41 -7.78
CA GLU A 373 -40.42 37.68 -8.51
C GLU A 373 -41.81 37.78 -7.84
N MET A 374 -41.85 38.01 -6.51
CA MET A 374 -43.11 38.21 -5.79
C MET A 374 -43.67 39.65 -5.86
N GLY A 375 -43.15 40.49 -6.72
CA GLY A 375 -43.52 41.89 -6.86
C GLY A 375 -42.98 42.77 -5.71
N ARG A 376 -41.97 42.30 -4.95
CA ARG A 376 -41.34 43.06 -3.87
C ARG A 376 -40.15 43.87 -4.43
N LYS A 377 -40.05 45.14 -4.03
CA LYS A 377 -38.90 45.99 -4.38
C LYS A 377 -37.68 45.52 -3.57
N VAL A 378 -36.71 44.94 -4.25
CA VAL A 378 -35.50 44.35 -3.63
C VAL A 378 -34.24 45.07 -4.15
N LEU A 379 -33.39 45.48 -3.21
CA LEU A 379 -32.07 46.05 -3.54
C LEU A 379 -30.98 45.07 -3.04
N VAL A 380 -30.05 44.74 -3.94
CA VAL A 380 -28.80 44.02 -3.58
C VAL A 380 -27.66 45.04 -3.55
N VAL A 381 -26.96 45.14 -2.42
CA VAL A 381 -25.88 46.09 -2.15
C VAL A 381 -24.53 45.33 -2.13
N GLU A 382 -23.61 45.70 -2.99
CA GLU A 382 -22.26 45.17 -3.00
C GLU A 382 -21.38 45.91 -1.99
N ALA A 383 -21.28 45.37 -0.79
CA ALA A 383 -20.47 45.93 0.30
C ALA A 383 -19.09 45.24 0.46
N ASP A 384 -18.75 44.28 -0.40
CA ASP A 384 -17.38 43.77 -0.53
C ASP A 384 -16.56 44.72 -1.41
N LEU A 385 -16.18 45.87 -0.84
CA LEU A 385 -15.41 46.91 -1.52
C LEU A 385 -13.98 46.48 -1.87
N ARG A 386 -13.54 45.30 -1.39
CA ARG A 386 -12.19 44.76 -1.65
C ARG A 386 -12.13 43.89 -2.87
N ARG A 387 -13.16 43.05 -3.09
CA ARG A 387 -13.26 42.11 -4.20
C ARG A 387 -14.67 42.12 -4.77
N PRO A 388 -15.07 43.25 -5.42
CA PRO A 388 -16.37 43.34 -6.02
C PRO A 388 -16.47 42.34 -7.20
N VAL A 389 -17.63 41.70 -7.32
CA VAL A 389 -17.90 40.70 -8.37
C VAL A 389 -19.32 40.81 -8.94
N LEU A 390 -20.16 41.67 -8.36
CA LEU A 390 -21.56 41.83 -8.77
C LEU A 390 -21.68 42.41 -10.20
N ASP A 391 -20.71 43.21 -10.61
CA ASP A 391 -20.58 43.77 -11.96
C ASP A 391 -20.48 42.73 -13.09
N LYS A 392 -20.13 41.50 -12.74
CA LYS A 392 -20.07 40.35 -13.65
C LYS A 392 -21.41 39.64 -13.82
N LEU A 393 -22.37 39.94 -12.95
CA LEU A 393 -23.67 39.27 -12.89
C LEU A 393 -24.80 40.14 -13.44
N VAL A 394 -24.51 41.40 -13.73
CA VAL A 394 -25.48 42.39 -14.23
C VAL A 394 -24.99 42.97 -15.53
N THR A 395 -25.88 43.07 -16.54
CA THR A 395 -25.57 43.50 -17.88
C THR A 395 -25.21 45.01 -17.96
N GLU A 396 -25.87 45.81 -17.14
CA GLU A 396 -25.65 47.25 -17.05
C GLU A 396 -24.63 47.58 -15.96
N LYS A 397 -23.57 48.30 -16.36
CA LYS A 397 -22.47 48.69 -15.45
C LYS A 397 -22.63 50.14 -15.04
N PRO A 398 -23.17 50.44 -13.86
CA PRO A 398 -23.20 51.82 -13.38
C PRO A 398 -21.77 52.32 -13.17
N ARG A 399 -21.57 53.62 -13.50
CA ARG A 399 -20.27 54.28 -13.28
C ARG A 399 -20.05 54.69 -11.83
N LYS A 400 -21.11 54.69 -11.02
CA LYS A 400 -21.15 55.13 -9.62
C LYS A 400 -21.65 54.02 -8.74
N GLY A 401 -21.26 54.01 -7.47
CA GLY A 401 -21.65 52.99 -6.52
C GLY A 401 -21.72 53.50 -5.09
N ILE A 402 -21.77 52.56 -4.16
CA ILE A 402 -21.91 52.84 -2.70
C ILE A 402 -20.78 53.78 -2.22
N THR A 403 -19.55 53.60 -2.72
CA THR A 403 -18.40 54.44 -2.36
C THR A 403 -18.67 55.90 -2.72
N ASP A 404 -19.21 56.19 -3.93
CA ASP A 404 -19.51 57.54 -4.38
C ASP A 404 -20.62 58.18 -3.52
N VAL A 405 -21.63 57.43 -3.19
CA VAL A 405 -22.74 57.90 -2.34
C VAL A 405 -22.26 58.27 -0.94
N ILE A 406 -21.44 57.38 -0.30
CA ILE A 406 -20.93 57.63 1.05
C ILE A 406 -19.97 58.82 1.08
N MET A 407 -19.17 58.99 0.01
CA MET A 407 -18.24 60.11 -0.13
C MET A 407 -18.94 61.41 -0.57
N GLY A 408 -20.24 61.40 -0.85
CA GLY A 408 -21.03 62.58 -1.26
C GLY A 408 -20.76 63.05 -2.69
N SER A 409 -20.11 62.23 -3.52
CA SER A 409 -19.82 62.55 -4.94
C SER A 409 -20.96 62.12 -5.88
N SER A 410 -21.97 61.41 -5.40
CA SER A 410 -23.16 61.04 -6.17
C SER A 410 -24.41 60.98 -5.27
N SER A 411 -25.57 61.19 -5.91
CA SER A 411 -26.85 60.90 -5.27
C SER A 411 -27.12 59.40 -5.22
N LEU A 412 -27.96 58.93 -4.29
CA LEU A 412 -28.37 57.54 -4.23
C LEU A 412 -29.11 57.08 -5.48
N GLU A 413 -29.94 57.97 -6.02
CA GLU A 413 -30.75 57.75 -7.23
C GLU A 413 -29.87 57.50 -8.46
N ASP A 414 -28.71 58.19 -8.57
CA ASP A 414 -27.77 58.02 -9.67
C ASP A 414 -26.88 56.76 -9.56
N ALA A 415 -26.75 56.22 -8.34
CA ALA A 415 -25.88 55.06 -8.07
C ALA A 415 -26.64 53.73 -8.10
N VAL A 416 -27.95 53.73 -7.79
CA VAL A 416 -28.79 52.55 -7.88
C VAL A 416 -29.14 52.27 -9.34
N THR A 417 -28.97 51.01 -9.77
CA THR A 417 -29.28 50.54 -11.12
C THR A 417 -30.44 49.55 -11.06
N GLU A 418 -31.44 49.74 -11.90
CA GLU A 418 -32.47 48.73 -12.13
C GLU A 418 -31.88 47.66 -13.06
N THR A 419 -32.07 46.39 -12.71
CA THR A 419 -31.63 45.28 -13.54
C THR A 419 -32.65 45.02 -14.65
N ASN A 420 -32.31 44.13 -15.61
CA ASN A 420 -33.24 43.65 -16.64
C ASN A 420 -34.44 42.86 -16.07
N HIS A 421 -34.48 42.67 -14.75
CA HIS A 421 -35.55 41.94 -14.04
C HIS A 421 -36.35 42.92 -13.18
N GLU A 422 -37.66 42.88 -13.35
CA GLU A 422 -38.60 43.77 -12.67
C GLU A 422 -38.46 43.68 -11.13
N ASN A 423 -38.49 44.80 -10.44
CA ASN A 423 -38.36 44.95 -9.01
C ASN A 423 -37.01 44.51 -8.37
N LEU A 424 -36.00 44.18 -9.20
CA LEU A 424 -34.65 43.86 -8.72
C LEU A 424 -33.69 45.02 -9.06
N TYR A 425 -33.18 45.65 -8.01
CA TYR A 425 -32.22 46.76 -8.07
C TYR A 425 -30.88 46.34 -7.51
N VAL A 426 -29.81 46.97 -7.97
CA VAL A 426 -28.45 46.74 -7.47
C VAL A 426 -27.76 48.08 -7.18
N LEU A 427 -27.01 48.11 -6.09
CA LEU A 427 -26.08 49.17 -5.73
C LEU A 427 -24.67 48.57 -5.67
N MET A 428 -23.90 48.86 -6.73
CA MET A 428 -22.54 48.36 -6.88
C MET A 428 -21.58 49.01 -5.88
N SER A 429 -20.39 48.43 -5.72
CA SER A 429 -19.32 48.95 -4.86
C SER A 429 -18.83 50.36 -5.30
N GLY A 430 -18.81 50.64 -6.60
CA GLY A 430 -18.17 51.83 -7.15
C GLY A 430 -16.65 51.77 -7.17
N PRO A 431 -15.97 52.92 -7.27
CA PRO A 431 -14.51 52.98 -7.25
C PRO A 431 -13.94 52.44 -5.92
N LYS A 432 -12.86 51.71 -6.02
CA LYS A 432 -12.22 51.14 -4.81
C LYS A 432 -11.68 52.24 -3.89
N PRO A 433 -12.19 52.36 -2.64
CA PRO A 433 -11.74 53.40 -1.73
C PRO A 433 -10.35 53.09 -1.17
N PRO A 434 -9.58 54.10 -0.71
CA PRO A 434 -8.27 53.87 -0.09
C PRO A 434 -8.39 53.07 1.23
N ASN A 435 -9.44 53.30 2.02
CA ASN A 435 -9.67 52.63 3.33
C ASN A 435 -11.06 51.99 3.39
N PRO A 436 -11.27 50.80 2.78
CA PRO A 436 -12.55 50.12 2.77
C PRO A 436 -13.18 49.89 4.16
N ALA A 437 -12.37 49.48 5.12
CA ALA A 437 -12.83 49.17 6.49
C ALA A 437 -13.41 50.41 7.20
N GLU A 438 -12.79 51.59 7.06
CA GLU A 438 -13.27 52.82 7.65
C GLU A 438 -14.59 53.24 7.01
N LEU A 439 -14.72 53.05 5.66
CA LEU A 439 -15.90 53.44 4.94
C LEU A 439 -17.14 52.59 5.40
N VAL A 440 -16.99 51.29 5.47
CA VAL A 440 -18.09 50.36 5.87
C VAL A 440 -18.46 50.49 7.33
N SER A 441 -17.54 50.94 8.20
CA SER A 441 -17.79 51.18 9.62
C SER A 441 -18.27 52.63 9.94
N SER A 442 -18.38 53.46 8.91
CA SER A 442 -18.71 54.89 9.08
C SER A 442 -20.19 55.12 9.46
N GLN A 443 -20.45 56.28 10.12
CA GLN A 443 -21.85 56.74 10.33
C GLN A 443 -22.60 57.02 9.03
N ALA A 444 -21.86 57.35 7.96
CA ALA A 444 -22.45 57.55 6.64
C ALA A 444 -23.01 56.26 6.07
N MET A 445 -22.27 55.13 6.21
CA MET A 445 -22.74 53.78 5.85
C MET A 445 -23.99 53.38 6.65
N GLN A 446 -23.99 53.60 7.97
CA GLN A 446 -25.13 53.32 8.83
C GLN A 446 -26.39 54.12 8.40
N LYS A 447 -26.25 55.44 8.11
CA LYS A 447 -27.33 56.27 7.60
C LYS A 447 -27.84 55.80 6.24
N LEU A 448 -26.92 55.42 5.35
CA LEU A 448 -27.29 54.92 4.02
C LEU A 448 -28.11 53.63 4.13
N LEU A 449 -27.65 52.65 4.94
CA LEU A 449 -28.36 51.36 5.14
C LEU A 449 -29.76 51.60 5.77
N ALA A 450 -29.91 52.56 6.71
CA ALA A 450 -31.18 52.93 7.30
C ALA A 450 -32.12 53.59 6.27
N GLU A 451 -31.62 54.44 5.37
CA GLU A 451 -32.36 55.03 4.26
C GLU A 451 -32.81 53.98 3.25
N LEU A 452 -31.92 53.07 2.84
CA LEU A 452 -32.24 51.96 1.91
C LEU A 452 -33.37 51.08 2.46
N LYS A 453 -33.36 50.76 3.78
CA LYS A 453 -34.38 49.99 4.44
C LYS A 453 -35.79 50.67 4.39
N GLN A 454 -35.84 51.99 4.29
CA GLN A 454 -37.12 52.73 4.14
C GLN A 454 -37.66 52.72 2.71
N ARG A 455 -36.76 52.65 1.72
CA ARG A 455 -37.10 52.76 0.27
C ARG A 455 -37.44 51.40 -0.35
N TYR A 456 -36.83 50.32 0.15
CA TYR A 456 -36.97 48.95 -0.39
C TYR A 456 -37.63 48.02 0.64
N GLU A 457 -38.36 47.03 0.13
CA GLU A 457 -39.01 46.06 1.00
C GLU A 457 -38.00 45.05 1.56
N TYR A 458 -36.96 44.72 0.75
CA TYR A 458 -35.81 43.94 1.16
C TYR A 458 -34.52 44.61 0.66
N VAL A 459 -33.52 44.64 1.52
CA VAL A 459 -32.16 45.05 1.19
C VAL A 459 -31.23 43.91 1.57
N ILE A 460 -30.50 43.37 0.57
CA ILE A 460 -29.53 42.29 0.77
C ILE A 460 -28.15 42.88 0.60
N VAL A 461 -27.33 42.85 1.66
CA VAL A 461 -25.97 43.36 1.70
C VAL A 461 -25.00 42.22 1.48
N ASP A 462 -24.31 42.17 0.34
CA ASP A 462 -23.23 41.23 0.09
C ASP A 462 -21.94 41.73 0.75
N ALA A 463 -21.58 41.14 1.87
CA ALA A 463 -20.43 41.52 2.69
C ALA A 463 -19.25 40.56 2.50
N PRO A 464 -17.98 41.01 2.71
CA PRO A 464 -16.81 40.14 2.60
C PRO A 464 -16.82 39.01 3.65
N PRO A 465 -15.97 37.96 3.47
CA PRO A 465 -15.89 36.85 4.44
C PRO A 465 -15.41 37.31 5.82
N VAL A 466 -16.04 36.79 6.87
CA VAL A 466 -15.80 37.17 8.30
C VAL A 466 -14.36 36.89 8.74
N LEU A 467 -13.78 35.77 8.30
CA LEU A 467 -12.42 35.39 8.70
C LEU A 467 -11.33 36.08 7.89
N ALA A 468 -11.69 36.65 6.74
CA ALA A 468 -10.72 37.31 5.88
C ALA A 468 -10.47 38.77 6.30
N VAL A 469 -11.54 39.48 6.71
CA VAL A 469 -11.50 40.91 7.07
C VAL A 469 -12.57 41.28 8.09
N SER A 470 -12.34 42.36 8.83
CA SER A 470 -13.25 42.83 9.88
C SER A 470 -14.48 43.59 9.37
N ASP A 471 -14.58 43.83 8.08
CA ASP A 471 -15.59 44.65 7.43
C ASP A 471 -17.04 44.11 7.69
N ALA A 472 -17.23 42.80 7.54
CA ALA A 472 -18.52 42.15 7.81
C ALA A 472 -18.91 42.25 9.30
N ILE A 473 -17.96 42.13 10.21
CA ILE A 473 -18.18 42.25 11.66
C ILE A 473 -18.61 43.70 12.01
N ALA A 474 -17.98 44.70 11.38
CA ALA A 474 -18.31 46.09 11.59
C ALA A 474 -19.72 46.46 11.08
N MET A 475 -20.21 45.82 10.01
CA MET A 475 -21.53 46.02 9.45
C MET A 475 -22.64 45.21 10.17
N ALA A 476 -22.30 44.12 10.82
CA ALA A 476 -23.24 43.19 11.42
C ALA A 476 -24.24 43.85 12.40
N PRO A 477 -23.87 44.84 13.25
CA PRO A 477 -24.81 45.55 14.11
C PRO A 477 -25.74 46.54 13.36
N MET A 478 -25.44 46.85 12.07
CA MET A 478 -26.21 47.82 11.28
C MET A 478 -27.36 47.17 10.51
N VAL A 479 -27.47 45.85 10.54
CA VAL A 479 -28.47 45.06 9.79
C VAL A 479 -29.46 44.37 10.72
N ASP A 480 -30.61 43.95 10.17
CA ASP A 480 -31.65 43.25 10.96
C ASP A 480 -31.25 41.79 11.22
N GLY A 481 -30.38 41.22 10.40
CA GLY A 481 -29.88 39.89 10.60
C GLY A 481 -28.84 39.48 9.58
N VAL A 482 -28.06 38.49 9.95
CA VAL A 482 -26.95 37.95 9.15
C VAL A 482 -27.29 36.54 8.66
N LEU A 483 -27.13 36.34 7.37
CA LEU A 483 -27.20 35.09 6.68
C LEU A 483 -25.76 34.59 6.42
N VAL A 484 -25.38 33.48 6.99
CA VAL A 484 -24.05 32.90 6.78
C VAL A 484 -24.12 31.90 5.65
N VAL A 485 -23.34 32.13 4.60
CA VAL A 485 -23.22 31.22 3.46
C VAL A 485 -21.99 30.33 3.68
N ALA A 486 -22.19 29.03 3.58
CA ALA A 486 -21.14 28.03 3.75
C ALA A 486 -21.16 27.06 2.57
N SER A 487 -20.00 26.82 1.94
CA SER A 487 -19.93 25.93 0.78
C SER A 487 -19.59 24.50 1.19
N HIS A 488 -20.34 23.56 0.61
CA HIS A 488 -20.06 22.13 0.77
C HIS A 488 -18.61 21.82 0.31
N ASN A 489 -17.88 21.02 1.07
CA ASN A 489 -16.46 20.66 0.84
C ASN A 489 -15.43 21.83 0.90
N ILE A 490 -15.83 23.04 1.25
CA ILE A 490 -14.92 24.20 1.46
C ILE A 490 -14.95 24.66 2.91
N ALA A 491 -16.17 24.80 3.48
CA ALA A 491 -16.36 25.22 4.86
C ALA A 491 -15.74 24.19 5.83
N THR A 492 -15.00 24.66 6.83
CA THR A 492 -14.35 23.82 7.84
C THR A 492 -15.05 23.98 9.21
N ARG A 493 -14.91 22.98 10.09
CA ARG A 493 -15.44 23.04 11.46
C ARG A 493 -14.84 24.19 12.25
N ASP A 494 -13.52 24.38 12.15
CA ASP A 494 -12.82 25.47 12.82
C ASP A 494 -13.25 26.83 12.25
N GLY A 495 -13.38 26.96 10.93
CA GLY A 495 -13.85 28.18 10.28
C GLY A 495 -15.28 28.54 10.69
N ALA A 496 -16.19 27.55 10.73
CA ALA A 496 -17.57 27.73 11.18
C ALA A 496 -17.63 28.24 12.61
N ARG A 497 -16.95 27.55 13.53
CA ARG A 497 -16.89 27.93 14.95
C ARG A 497 -16.36 29.35 15.14
N HIS A 498 -15.23 29.68 14.51
CA HIS A 498 -14.59 30.99 14.65
C HIS A 498 -15.46 32.12 14.08
N THR A 499 -16.14 31.87 12.94
CA THR A 499 -17.11 32.81 12.36
C THR A 499 -18.24 33.11 13.34
N MET A 500 -18.85 32.10 13.95
CA MET A 500 -19.93 32.26 14.91
C MET A 500 -19.47 32.95 16.19
N GLU A 501 -18.26 32.66 16.67
CA GLU A 501 -17.67 33.37 17.81
C GLU A 501 -17.49 34.87 17.55
N LEU A 502 -17.02 35.23 16.34
CA LEU A 502 -16.80 36.64 15.96
C LEU A 502 -18.13 37.39 15.80
N LEU A 503 -19.10 36.79 15.13
CA LEU A 503 -20.43 37.39 14.97
C LEU A 503 -21.17 37.48 16.30
N GLY A 504 -21.00 36.51 17.20
CA GLY A 504 -21.60 36.53 18.56
C GLY A 504 -21.09 37.64 19.45
N LYS A 505 -19.85 38.14 19.23
CA LYS A 505 -19.27 39.26 20.01
C LYS A 505 -19.92 40.61 19.72
N VAL A 506 -20.60 40.76 18.58
CA VAL A 506 -21.20 42.02 18.14
C VAL A 506 -22.72 42.02 18.24
N GLU A 507 -23.28 41.11 19.04
CA GLU A 507 -24.73 41.03 19.38
C GLU A 507 -25.65 41.05 18.15
N THR A 508 -25.24 40.45 17.05
CA THR A 508 -26.04 40.44 15.83
C THR A 508 -26.96 39.23 15.77
N ARG A 509 -28.15 39.41 15.18
CA ARG A 509 -29.11 38.30 14.95
C ARG A 509 -28.63 37.43 13.79
N ILE A 510 -28.29 36.19 14.06
CA ILE A 510 -28.00 35.18 13.01
C ILE A 510 -29.35 34.62 12.54
N LEU A 511 -29.65 34.76 11.25
CA LEU A 511 -30.87 34.23 10.64
C LEU A 511 -30.77 32.73 10.38
N GLY A 512 -29.58 32.26 10.08
CA GLY A 512 -29.27 30.87 9.81
C GLY A 512 -28.14 30.72 8.83
N VAL A 513 -27.87 29.48 8.46
CA VAL A 513 -26.83 29.10 7.48
C VAL A 513 -27.48 28.64 6.18
N VAL A 514 -26.89 29.03 5.05
CA VAL A 514 -27.21 28.51 3.72
C VAL A 514 -26.05 27.63 3.28
N ILE A 515 -26.29 26.35 3.06
CA ILE A 515 -25.32 25.44 2.46
C ILE A 515 -25.37 25.62 0.96
N ASN A 516 -24.27 26.08 0.38
CA ASN A 516 -24.11 26.27 -1.06
C ASN A 516 -23.29 25.13 -1.67
N ASN A 517 -23.41 24.94 -2.98
CA ASN A 517 -22.69 23.91 -3.76
C ASN A 517 -22.94 22.47 -3.28
N VAL A 518 -24.15 22.17 -2.82
CA VAL A 518 -24.52 20.82 -2.41
C VAL A 518 -24.48 19.89 -3.60
N GLU A 519 -23.70 18.81 -3.51
CA GLU A 519 -23.65 17.80 -4.57
C GLU A 519 -24.92 16.94 -4.54
N MET A 520 -25.71 17.00 -5.58
CA MET A 520 -26.84 16.10 -5.80
C MET A 520 -26.28 14.73 -6.15
N ALA A 521 -26.44 13.75 -5.28
CA ALA A 521 -25.97 12.39 -5.53
C ALA A 521 -26.55 11.87 -6.86
N GLY A 522 -25.66 11.69 -7.82
CA GLY A 522 -25.96 11.04 -9.09
C GLY A 522 -26.44 9.61 -8.85
N ARG A 523 -27.17 9.04 -9.80
CA ARG A 523 -27.94 7.80 -9.87
C ARG A 523 -27.26 6.51 -9.36
N TYR A 524 -26.03 6.59 -8.78
CA TYR A 524 -25.22 5.50 -8.23
C TYR A 524 -24.46 5.89 -6.96
N GLY A 525 -25.14 6.51 -6.00
CA GLY A 525 -24.57 6.78 -4.68
C GLY A 525 -25.53 6.27 -3.60
N TYR A 526 -25.07 5.39 -2.73
CA TYR A 526 -25.78 4.89 -1.56
C TYR A 526 -26.36 6.02 -0.75
N GLY A 527 -27.69 6.03 -0.69
CA GLY A 527 -28.54 7.09 -0.26
C GLY A 527 -28.17 7.79 1.04
N TYR A 528 -27.91 9.07 0.94
CA TYR A 528 -28.34 9.99 1.97
C TYR A 528 -29.83 10.21 1.78
N ARG A 529 -30.57 9.92 2.81
CA ARG A 529 -32.01 9.87 2.91
C ARG A 529 -32.59 11.29 2.81
N TYR A 530 -32.63 11.87 1.61
CA TYR A 530 -33.52 12.97 1.26
C TYR A 530 -34.94 12.40 1.07
N GLY A 531 -35.54 12.02 2.16
CA GLY A 531 -36.89 11.47 2.19
C GLY A 531 -37.97 12.53 2.37
N TYR A 532 -37.86 13.74 1.78
CA TYR A 532 -38.95 14.69 1.82
C TYR A 532 -39.20 15.51 0.55
N TYR A 533 -38.36 15.44 -0.48
CA TYR A 533 -38.64 16.11 -1.76
C TYR A 533 -38.34 15.20 -2.96
N ALA A 534 -39.17 14.18 -3.11
CA ALA A 534 -39.40 13.65 -4.46
C ALA A 534 -40.34 14.66 -5.14
N PRO A 535 -39.96 15.25 -6.29
CA PRO A 535 -40.96 16.01 -7.05
C PRO A 535 -42.05 15.05 -7.44
N TYR A 536 -43.26 15.28 -6.95
CA TYR A 536 -44.47 14.74 -7.55
C TYR A 536 -44.52 15.32 -8.95
N GLN A 537 -44.02 14.55 -9.90
CA GLN A 537 -44.27 14.77 -11.31
C GLN A 537 -45.75 14.45 -11.53
N TYR A 538 -46.60 15.43 -11.33
CA TYR A 538 -47.95 15.39 -11.83
C TYR A 538 -47.88 15.44 -13.34
N SER A 539 -47.80 14.27 -13.97
CA SER A 539 -48.12 14.10 -15.37
C SER A 539 -49.61 14.31 -15.53
N TYR A 540 -50.02 15.52 -15.91
CA TYR A 540 -51.31 15.72 -16.52
C TYR A 540 -51.23 15.05 -17.90
N GLY A 541 -51.64 13.79 -17.91
CA GLY A 541 -51.90 13.05 -19.15
C GLY A 541 -53.18 13.53 -19.76
N GLU A 542 -53.11 14.23 -20.88
CA GLU A 542 -54.22 14.34 -21.82
C GLU A 542 -54.63 12.96 -22.26
N ALA A 543 -55.83 12.55 -21.82
CA ALA A 543 -56.52 11.40 -22.33
C ALA A 543 -57.44 11.87 -23.47
N GLU A 544 -57.07 11.69 -24.71
CA GLU A 544 -58.03 11.58 -25.80
C GLU A 544 -57.55 10.60 -26.89
N GLY A 545 -58.32 9.57 -27.05
CA GLY A 545 -58.79 9.18 -28.35
C GLY A 545 -58.14 8.00 -29.08
N ALA A 546 -58.96 6.98 -29.17
CA ALA A 546 -59.12 6.03 -30.30
C ALA A 546 -58.18 4.82 -30.36
N GLY A 547 -58.67 3.67 -30.13
CA GLY A 547 -59.36 2.92 -31.20
C GLY A 547 -58.63 1.65 -31.56
N LYS A 548 -59.22 0.54 -31.15
CA LYS A 548 -59.20 -0.85 -31.67
C LYS A 548 -58.55 -1.12 -33.03
N SER A 549 -57.72 -2.09 -33.09
CA SER A 549 -57.72 -3.30 -33.94
C SER A 549 -56.31 -3.91 -33.86
N GLY A 550 -56.06 -5.16 -33.72
CA GLY A 550 -56.66 -6.36 -34.20
C GLY A 550 -55.55 -7.35 -34.51
N ARG A 551 -55.48 -8.38 -33.74
CA ARG A 551 -55.26 -9.78 -34.11
C ARG A 551 -54.11 -10.23 -35.06
N ARG A 552 -53.43 -11.28 -34.58
CA ARG A 552 -52.73 -12.39 -35.30
C ARG A 552 -51.31 -12.07 -35.77
N GLY A 553 -50.35 -12.94 -35.60
CA GLY A 553 -50.21 -14.32 -35.21
C GLY A 553 -48.85 -14.84 -35.68
N ARG A 554 -48.36 -15.80 -34.97
CA ARG A 554 -47.46 -16.89 -35.38
C ARG A 554 -46.26 -16.61 -36.30
N LYS A 555 -45.04 -16.72 -35.87
CA LYS A 555 -44.25 -17.96 -35.97
C LYS A 555 -43.03 -17.85 -35.03
#